data_294942e47a224cb4041337cfaccf5e07
#
_entry.id   294942e47a224cb4041337cfaccf5e07
#
_cell.length_a   1.000
_cell.length_b   1.000
_cell.length_c   1.000
_cell.angle_alpha   90.00
_cell.angle_beta   90.00
_cell.angle_gamma   90.00
#
_symmetry.space_group_name_H-M   'P 1'
#
loop_
_entity.id
_entity.type
_entity.pdbx_description
1 polymer ?
#
loop_
_entity_poly.entity_id
_entity_poly.type
_entity_poly.pdbx_seq_one_letter_code
_entity_poly.pdbx_strand_id
1 'polypeptide(L)'
;EQVMKIFERIIERRVRERVNIDNMQFGFRPGKGTTDAIFIVRQLQEKFLGKKQELWMAFVDLEKAFDRVPREVVWWALRRVGVEEWLVKVIMTMYEGVSTAIKVGGGESEAFAVKVGVHQGSVLSPLLFIIVLEALSQNFRVGLPWELLYADDLVLMAETEEKLLRKLRQWKDGFEAKGLKVNVGKTKVMRNVDGTGSLKDAGKYPCSVCRKGVGRNSILCSRCKLWVHKSCSGMKRQLKDVSSFECIKCKNAVVVTARKNSVQLEQDVALDCVEVFCYLGDMIEAGGGAGEASRVRVRCAWKKFRELSPILTTRGASWKLKGKIYSTCVRSVMTYGSETWPMKVEDRQRLERAERMMVR
;
A
#
# COMPACT_ATOMS: atom_id res chain seq x y z
N GLU A 1 34.51 -2.01 8.98
CA GLU A 1 33.06 -2.03 8.68
C GLU A 1 32.24 -2.57 9.87
N GLN A 2 32.58 -3.72 10.47
CA GLN A 2 31.85 -4.28 11.62
C GLN A 2 31.92 -3.40 12.88
N VAL A 3 33.07 -2.81 13.17
CA VAL A 3 33.26 -1.89 14.30
C VAL A 3 32.35 -0.67 14.18
N MET A 4 32.21 -0.11 12.96
CA MET A 4 31.28 1.00 12.72
C MET A 4 29.82 0.60 12.98
N LYS A 5 29.40 -0.60 12.61
CA LYS A 5 28.06 -1.08 12.90
C LYS A 5 27.78 -1.23 14.41
N ILE A 6 28.80 -1.60 15.19
CA ILE A 6 28.67 -1.64 16.65
C ILE A 6 28.53 -0.22 17.20
N PHE A 7 29.36 0.70 16.74
CA PHE A 7 29.30 2.11 17.14
C PHE A 7 27.95 2.73 16.78
N GLU A 8 27.47 2.52 15.54
CA GLU A 8 26.13 2.96 15.11
C GLU A 8 25.02 2.43 16.01
N ARG A 9 25.08 1.16 16.45
CA ARG A 9 24.10 0.59 17.39
C ARG A 9 24.09 1.28 18.75
N ILE A 10 25.26 1.66 19.25
CA ILE A 10 25.38 2.40 20.52
C ILE A 10 24.73 3.79 20.38
N ILE A 11 25.04 4.48 19.28
CA ILE A 11 24.46 5.80 19.00
C ILE A 11 22.95 5.69 18.77
N GLU A 12 22.51 4.73 17.96
CA GLU A 12 21.10 4.47 17.67
C GLU A 12 20.30 4.26 18.96
N ARG A 13 20.80 3.42 19.86
CA ARG A 13 20.15 3.16 21.15
C ARG A 13 20.03 4.43 21.97
N ARG A 14 21.11 5.22 22.09
CA ARG A 14 21.12 6.48 22.84
C ARG A 14 20.13 7.51 22.28
N VAL A 15 20.07 7.64 20.94
CA VAL A 15 19.10 8.52 20.28
C VAL A 15 17.69 8.03 20.54
N ARG A 16 17.45 6.73 20.39
CA ARG A 16 16.12 6.12 20.58
C ARG A 16 15.59 6.29 22.00
N GLU A 17 16.45 6.26 23.01
CA GLU A 17 16.07 6.50 24.41
C GLU A 17 15.65 7.97 24.69
N ARG A 18 16.02 8.90 23.81
CA ARG A 18 15.73 10.35 23.96
C ARG A 18 14.55 10.83 23.11
N VAL A 19 14.21 10.11 22.07
CA VAL A 19 13.23 10.54 21.07
C VAL A 19 11.90 9.84 21.29
N ASN A 20 10.83 10.63 21.35
CA ASN A 20 9.47 10.11 21.32
C ASN A 20 8.94 10.21 19.89
N ILE A 21 8.67 9.05 19.27
CA ILE A 21 8.06 8.93 17.93
C ILE A 21 6.58 8.66 18.08
N ASP A 22 5.76 9.40 17.37
CA ASP A 22 4.29 9.27 17.41
C ASP A 22 3.81 7.86 17.02
N ASN A 23 2.68 7.46 17.57
CA ASN A 23 2.11 6.13 17.36
C ASN A 23 1.65 5.88 15.92
N MET A 24 1.49 6.91 15.10
CA MET A 24 1.18 6.76 13.67
C MET A 24 2.36 6.24 12.84
N GLN A 25 3.60 6.31 13.34
CA GLN A 25 4.78 5.72 12.70
C GLN A 25 4.94 4.26 13.12
N PHE A 26 4.88 3.35 12.15
CA PHE A 26 5.04 1.90 12.34
C PHE A 26 6.42 1.40 11.87
N GLY A 27 7.02 2.04 10.86
CA GLY A 27 8.32 1.64 10.33
C GLY A 27 9.46 1.84 11.33
N PHE A 28 10.37 0.87 11.41
CA PHE A 28 11.58 0.90 12.22
C PHE A 28 11.36 1.16 13.73
N ARG A 29 10.17 0.79 14.23
CA ARG A 29 9.84 0.86 15.65
C ARG A 29 9.77 -0.55 16.27
N PRO A 30 10.36 -0.76 17.46
CA PRO A 30 10.21 -2.01 18.20
C PRO A 30 8.74 -2.34 18.47
N GLY A 31 8.35 -3.60 18.25
CA GLY A 31 6.98 -4.07 18.51
C GLY A 31 5.91 -3.58 17.52
N LYS A 32 6.31 -2.94 16.41
CA LYS A 32 5.42 -2.52 15.32
C LYS A 32 5.82 -3.20 14.03
N GLY A 33 4.85 -3.67 13.26
CA GLY A 33 5.06 -4.35 11.99
C GLY A 33 4.19 -3.83 10.85
N THR A 34 4.45 -4.35 9.65
CA THR A 34 3.64 -4.05 8.46
C THR A 34 2.19 -4.48 8.66
N THR A 35 1.97 -5.62 9.32
CA THR A 35 0.65 -6.17 9.63
C THR A 35 -0.19 -5.25 10.49
N ASP A 36 0.41 -4.54 11.45
CA ASP A 36 -0.32 -3.58 12.29
C ASP A 36 -0.88 -2.42 11.45
N ALA A 37 -0.04 -1.85 10.57
CA ALA A 37 -0.46 -0.77 9.68
C ALA A 37 -1.53 -1.23 8.68
N ILE A 38 -1.35 -2.40 8.05
CA ILE A 38 -2.33 -3.00 7.15
C ILE A 38 -3.66 -3.26 7.89
N PHE A 39 -3.59 -3.77 9.11
CA PHE A 39 -4.77 -4.05 9.93
C PHE A 39 -5.60 -2.79 10.19
N ILE A 40 -4.97 -1.67 10.55
CA ILE A 40 -5.68 -0.41 10.80
C ILE A 40 -6.39 0.08 9.52
N VAL A 41 -5.71 0.06 8.36
CA VAL A 41 -6.32 0.44 7.09
C VAL A 41 -7.54 -0.42 6.78
N ARG A 42 -7.42 -1.74 6.91
CA ARG A 42 -8.51 -2.68 6.67
C ARG A 42 -9.67 -2.50 7.66
N GLN A 43 -9.37 -2.37 8.96
CA GLN A 43 -10.39 -2.18 9.98
C GLN A 43 -11.18 -0.88 9.76
N LEU A 44 -10.50 0.20 9.40
CA LEU A 44 -11.17 1.45 9.09
C LEU A 44 -12.05 1.30 7.84
N GLN A 45 -11.52 0.67 6.79
CA GLN A 45 -12.25 0.39 5.56
C GLN A 45 -13.52 -0.43 5.80
N GLU A 46 -13.42 -1.56 6.51
CA GLU A 46 -14.56 -2.42 6.83
C GLU A 46 -15.61 -1.70 7.69
N LYS A 47 -15.17 -0.86 8.64
CA LYS A 47 -16.06 -0.04 9.46
C LYS A 47 -16.87 0.95 8.64
N PHE A 48 -16.24 1.62 7.67
CA PHE A 48 -16.91 2.58 6.79
C PHE A 48 -17.84 1.86 5.80
N LEU A 49 -17.40 0.73 5.23
CA LEU A 49 -18.25 -0.12 4.38
C LEU A 49 -19.49 -0.61 5.13
N GLY A 50 -19.33 -1.09 6.36
CA GLY A 50 -20.43 -1.56 7.19
C GLY A 50 -21.47 -0.47 7.52
N LYS A 51 -21.01 0.79 7.61
CA LYS A 51 -21.88 1.96 7.80
C LYS A 51 -22.38 2.58 6.49
N LYS A 52 -22.00 2.04 5.33
CA LYS A 52 -22.26 2.61 3.99
C LYS A 52 -21.80 4.06 3.85
N GLN A 53 -20.69 4.39 4.50
CA GLN A 53 -20.07 5.70 4.46
C GLN A 53 -18.86 5.69 3.54
N GLU A 54 -18.56 6.83 2.94
CA GLU A 54 -17.38 6.99 2.09
C GLU A 54 -16.12 7.07 2.96
N LEU A 55 -15.06 6.42 2.49
CA LEU A 55 -13.70 6.56 2.98
C LEU A 55 -12.80 6.80 1.78
N TRP A 56 -12.05 7.86 1.84
CA TRP A 56 -11.04 8.22 0.86
C TRP A 56 -9.66 8.00 1.45
N MET A 57 -8.80 7.33 0.69
CA MET A 57 -7.44 6.96 1.09
C MET A 57 -6.45 7.42 0.03
N ALA A 58 -5.36 8.06 0.43
CA ALA A 58 -4.22 8.37 -0.43
C ALA A 58 -3.00 7.60 0.05
N PHE A 59 -2.41 6.81 -0.85
CA PHE A 59 -1.15 6.12 -0.65
C PHE A 59 -0.06 6.97 -1.28
N VAL A 60 0.75 7.60 -0.44
CA VAL A 60 1.73 8.61 -0.82
C VAL A 60 3.13 8.00 -0.84
N ASP A 61 3.83 8.14 -1.96
CA ASP A 61 5.20 7.69 -2.18
C ASP A 61 6.14 8.91 -2.18
N LEU A 62 7.29 8.78 -1.54
CA LEU A 62 8.33 9.82 -1.57
C LEU A 62 9.44 9.45 -2.57
N GLU A 63 9.92 10.44 -3.32
CA GLU A 63 10.98 10.21 -4.32
C GLU A 63 12.33 9.94 -3.68
N LYS A 64 12.77 8.67 -3.65
CA LYS A 64 14.09 8.25 -3.13
C LYS A 64 14.42 8.92 -1.79
N ALA A 65 13.48 8.84 -0.84
CA ALA A 65 13.51 9.62 0.39
C ALA A 65 14.81 9.48 1.18
N PHE A 66 15.32 8.24 1.32
CA PHE A 66 16.59 7.95 2.00
C PHE A 66 17.80 8.58 1.29
N ASP A 67 17.79 8.60 -0.05
CA ASP A 67 18.92 9.12 -0.84
C ASP A 67 18.89 10.64 -0.99
N ARG A 68 17.71 11.26 -0.81
CA ARG A 68 17.51 12.68 -1.11
C ARG A 68 17.32 13.57 0.11
N VAL A 69 17.09 13.00 1.29
CA VAL A 69 16.92 13.82 2.50
C VAL A 69 18.16 14.72 2.70
N PRO A 70 18.01 16.07 2.78
CA PRO A 70 19.13 16.95 3.03
C PRO A 70 19.68 16.69 4.43
N ARG A 71 21.01 16.58 4.58
CA ARG A 71 21.63 16.31 5.88
C ARG A 71 21.33 17.40 6.90
N GLU A 72 21.28 18.65 6.47
CA GLU A 72 20.89 19.78 7.32
C GLU A 72 19.49 19.60 7.92
N VAL A 73 18.57 18.99 7.18
CA VAL A 73 17.23 18.65 7.67
C VAL A 73 17.30 17.54 8.72
N VAL A 74 18.21 16.57 8.57
CA VAL A 74 18.45 15.54 9.58
C VAL A 74 18.95 16.18 10.90
N TRP A 75 19.96 17.09 10.80
CA TRP A 75 20.50 17.80 11.98
C TRP A 75 19.46 18.70 12.65
N TRP A 76 18.69 19.40 11.86
CA TRP A 76 17.56 20.20 12.34
C TRP A 76 16.52 19.32 13.04
N ALA A 77 16.16 18.18 12.47
CA ALA A 77 15.17 17.28 13.03
C ALA A 77 15.61 16.70 14.38
N LEU A 78 16.87 16.25 14.49
CA LEU A 78 17.45 15.76 15.74
C LEU A 78 17.34 16.79 16.87
N ARG A 79 17.71 18.04 16.59
CA ARG A 79 17.60 19.15 17.55
C ARG A 79 16.14 19.44 17.91
N ARG A 80 15.25 19.43 16.92
CA ARG A 80 13.82 19.69 17.11
C ARG A 80 13.13 18.65 18.00
N VAL A 81 13.53 17.40 17.93
CA VAL A 81 12.97 16.33 18.79
C VAL A 81 13.71 16.20 20.13
N GLY A 82 14.66 17.09 20.44
CA GLY A 82 15.32 17.20 21.74
C GLY A 82 16.55 16.32 21.92
N VAL A 83 17.20 15.88 20.84
CA VAL A 83 18.48 15.16 20.93
C VAL A 83 19.58 16.12 21.37
N GLU A 84 20.39 15.73 22.36
CA GLU A 84 21.47 16.52 22.94
C GLU A 84 22.53 16.89 21.88
N GLU A 85 23.02 18.15 21.90
CA GLU A 85 23.88 18.70 20.85
C GLU A 85 25.20 17.92 20.68
N TRP A 86 25.77 17.36 21.75
CA TRP A 86 26.96 16.54 21.63
C TRP A 86 26.73 15.29 20.81
N LEU A 87 25.52 14.67 20.93
CA LEU A 87 25.14 13.47 20.19
C LEU A 87 24.84 13.81 18.72
N VAL A 88 24.22 14.98 18.47
CA VAL A 88 24.04 15.51 17.11
C VAL A 88 25.40 15.70 16.44
N LYS A 89 26.38 16.32 17.12
CA LYS A 89 27.74 16.51 16.61
C LYS A 89 28.43 15.19 16.28
N VAL A 90 28.32 14.18 17.16
CA VAL A 90 28.88 12.84 16.89
C VAL A 90 28.29 12.27 15.61
N ILE A 91 26.95 12.37 15.43
CA ILE A 91 26.30 11.88 14.21
C ILE A 91 26.78 12.69 12.98
N MET A 92 26.89 14.02 13.08
CA MET A 92 27.39 14.86 11.99
C MET A 92 28.79 14.43 11.53
N THR A 93 29.71 14.18 12.49
CA THR A 93 31.07 13.73 12.18
C THR A 93 31.10 12.39 11.44
N MET A 94 30.12 11.49 11.68
CA MET A 94 30.00 10.23 10.91
C MET A 94 29.66 10.46 9.43
N TYR A 95 29.16 11.63 9.08
CA TYR A 95 28.79 12.02 7.71
C TYR A 95 29.79 12.99 7.06
N GLU A 96 30.84 13.40 7.76
CA GLU A 96 31.91 14.25 7.25
C GLU A 96 32.85 13.46 6.32
N GLY A 97 33.28 14.06 5.22
CA GLY A 97 34.26 13.49 4.29
C GLY A 97 33.77 12.23 3.55
N VAL A 98 32.48 11.94 3.56
CA VAL A 98 31.94 10.74 2.89
C VAL A 98 32.05 10.88 1.37
N SER A 99 32.77 9.96 0.76
CA SER A 99 32.89 9.81 -0.69
C SER A 99 32.50 8.40 -1.12
N THR A 100 32.09 8.25 -2.36
CA THR A 100 31.80 6.96 -2.98
C THR A 100 32.41 6.89 -4.35
N ALA A 101 32.70 5.66 -4.79
CA ALA A 101 33.15 5.37 -6.16
C ALA A 101 32.23 4.27 -6.74
N ILE A 102 31.99 4.33 -8.04
CA ILE A 102 31.12 3.37 -8.73
C ILE A 102 32.00 2.30 -9.39
N LYS A 103 31.74 1.02 -9.05
CA LYS A 103 32.38 -0.11 -9.74
C LYS A 103 31.56 -0.48 -10.97
N VAL A 104 32.19 -0.42 -12.12
CA VAL A 104 31.65 -0.84 -13.41
C VAL A 104 32.51 -1.99 -13.93
N GLY A 105 31.93 -2.93 -14.67
CA GLY A 105 32.65 -4.12 -15.14
C GLY A 105 33.90 -3.81 -15.98
N GLY A 106 35.03 -3.56 -15.33
CA GLY A 106 36.31 -3.20 -15.94
C GLY A 106 37.06 -2.06 -15.24
N GLY A 107 36.49 -1.43 -14.20
CA GLY A 107 37.16 -0.34 -13.48
C GLY A 107 36.33 0.26 -12.35
N GLU A 108 36.96 1.19 -11.66
CA GLU A 108 36.32 1.98 -10.60
C GLU A 108 36.37 3.45 -10.99
N SER A 109 35.28 4.20 -10.81
CA SER A 109 35.26 5.65 -11.09
C SER A 109 36.12 6.42 -10.09
N GLU A 110 36.48 7.67 -10.42
CA GLU A 110 36.99 8.60 -9.40
C GLU A 110 35.98 8.74 -8.25
N ALA A 111 36.53 8.89 -7.03
CA ALA A 111 35.72 9.09 -5.84
C ALA A 111 35.07 10.47 -5.86
N PHE A 112 33.78 10.57 -5.58
CA PHE A 112 33.05 11.82 -5.49
C PHE A 112 32.32 11.96 -4.13
N ALA A 113 32.21 13.19 -3.65
CA ALA A 113 31.59 13.48 -2.35
C ALA A 113 30.08 13.29 -2.39
N VAL A 114 29.52 12.58 -1.39
CA VAL A 114 28.07 12.43 -1.19
C VAL A 114 27.62 13.44 -0.13
N LYS A 115 26.85 14.45 -0.55
CA LYS A 115 26.41 15.57 0.30
C LYS A 115 24.96 15.49 0.77
N VAL A 116 24.19 14.52 0.27
CA VAL A 116 22.75 14.34 0.58
C VAL A 116 22.48 12.89 0.95
N GLY A 117 21.34 12.66 1.55
CA GLY A 117 20.88 11.33 1.93
C GLY A 117 21.54 10.79 3.19
N VAL A 118 20.93 9.69 3.68
CA VAL A 118 21.47 8.89 4.77
C VAL A 118 22.11 7.62 4.22
N HIS A 119 23.08 7.05 4.96
CA HIS A 119 23.85 5.91 4.48
C HIS A 119 22.99 4.66 4.34
N GLN A 120 22.87 4.13 3.13
CA GLN A 120 22.20 2.84 2.90
C GLN A 120 22.97 1.71 3.59
N GLY A 121 22.24 0.85 4.33
CA GLY A 121 22.85 -0.26 5.10
C GLY A 121 23.41 0.13 6.47
N SER A 122 23.39 1.41 6.84
CA SER A 122 23.67 1.86 8.21
C SER A 122 22.56 1.45 9.17
N VAL A 123 22.93 1.09 10.39
CA VAL A 123 21.97 0.76 11.47
C VAL A 123 21.23 2.01 11.95
N LEU A 124 21.88 3.17 11.87
CA LEU A 124 21.36 4.45 12.36
C LEU A 124 20.40 5.11 11.38
N SER A 125 20.63 4.95 10.07
CA SER A 125 19.88 5.65 9.01
C SER A 125 18.36 5.48 9.08
N PRO A 126 17.78 4.31 9.37
CA PRO A 126 16.34 4.16 9.53
C PRO A 126 15.77 5.03 10.65
N LEU A 127 16.46 5.11 11.77
CA LEU A 127 16.04 5.95 12.91
C LEU A 127 16.14 7.45 12.55
N LEU A 128 17.22 7.88 11.92
CA LEU A 128 17.37 9.28 11.48
C LEU A 128 16.23 9.69 10.54
N PHE A 129 15.87 8.80 9.62
CA PHE A 129 14.81 9.08 8.66
C PHE A 129 13.44 9.23 9.34
N ILE A 130 13.06 8.31 10.25
CA ILE A 130 11.77 8.45 10.97
C ILE A 130 11.75 9.66 11.91
N ILE A 131 12.91 10.09 12.44
CA ILE A 131 13.03 11.34 13.21
C ILE A 131 12.77 12.57 12.32
N VAL A 132 13.25 12.57 11.07
CA VAL A 132 12.95 13.63 10.11
C VAL A 132 11.45 13.72 9.87
N LEU A 133 10.79 12.58 9.60
CA LEU A 133 9.34 12.54 9.37
C LEU A 133 8.56 12.99 10.62
N GLU A 134 8.99 12.57 11.80
CA GLU A 134 8.44 13.00 13.09
C GLU A 134 8.50 14.53 13.23
N ALA A 135 9.69 15.11 13.07
CA ALA A 135 9.91 16.54 13.20
C ALA A 135 9.13 17.36 12.17
N LEU A 136 9.00 16.86 10.92
CA LEU A 136 8.28 17.54 9.85
C LEU A 136 6.77 17.56 10.11
N SER A 137 6.20 16.44 10.56
CA SER A 137 4.76 16.27 10.67
C SER A 137 4.14 16.85 11.95
N GLN A 138 4.92 17.15 12.99
CA GLN A 138 4.43 17.61 14.30
C GLN A 138 3.38 18.73 14.22
N ASN A 139 3.52 19.67 13.28
CA ASN A 139 2.69 20.86 13.24
C ASN A 139 1.38 20.67 12.49
N PHE A 140 1.21 19.62 11.71
CA PHE A 140 0.04 19.46 10.83
C PHE A 140 -0.59 18.07 10.85
N ARG A 141 0.03 17.09 11.51
CA ARG A 141 -0.55 15.75 11.64
C ARG A 141 -1.75 15.74 12.58
N VAL A 142 -2.69 14.86 12.27
CA VAL A 142 -3.85 14.55 13.10
C VAL A 142 -3.63 13.27 13.90
N GLY A 143 -2.85 12.34 13.33
CA GLY A 143 -2.53 11.04 13.91
C GLY A 143 -3.54 9.94 13.59
N LEU A 144 -3.44 8.82 14.33
CA LEU A 144 -4.29 7.65 14.14
C LEU A 144 -5.78 7.95 14.36
N PRO A 145 -6.67 7.27 13.62
CA PRO A 145 -6.41 6.31 12.55
C PRO A 145 -6.33 6.95 11.16
N TRP A 146 -6.26 8.27 11.08
CA TRP A 146 -6.39 9.04 9.85
C TRP A 146 -5.10 9.21 9.06
N GLU A 147 -3.99 8.91 9.68
CA GLU A 147 -2.64 9.05 9.14
C GLU A 147 -1.77 7.90 9.64
N LEU A 148 -1.12 7.21 8.73
CA LEU A 148 -0.25 6.07 9.00
C LEU A 148 1.05 6.25 8.24
N LEU A 149 2.17 6.12 8.94
CA LEU A 149 3.51 6.10 8.38
C LEU A 149 4.15 4.72 8.57
N TYR A 150 4.71 4.18 7.52
CA TYR A 150 5.63 3.06 7.60
C TYR A 150 6.92 3.43 6.86
N ALA A 151 7.85 4.04 7.58
CA ALA A 151 8.99 4.74 6.97
C ALA A 151 8.53 5.80 5.97
N ASP A 152 8.89 5.67 4.71
CA ASP A 152 8.52 6.56 3.61
C ASP A 152 7.11 6.31 3.03
N ASP A 153 6.50 5.17 3.33
CA ASP A 153 5.12 4.88 2.93
C ASP A 153 4.12 5.60 3.86
N LEU A 154 3.43 6.62 3.33
CA LEU A 154 2.41 7.38 4.05
C LEU A 154 1.02 7.05 3.52
N VAL A 155 0.08 6.75 4.41
CA VAL A 155 -1.34 6.65 4.09
C VAL A 155 -2.11 7.76 4.78
N LEU A 156 -2.83 8.55 4.00
CA LEU A 156 -3.76 9.57 4.48
C LEU A 156 -5.19 9.09 4.26
N MET A 157 -6.04 9.28 5.25
CA MET A 157 -7.45 8.88 5.19
C MET A 157 -8.36 10.03 5.57
N ALA A 158 -9.54 10.09 4.93
CA ALA A 158 -10.56 11.09 5.21
C ALA A 158 -11.96 10.59 4.79
N GLU A 159 -12.98 11.21 5.35
CA GLU A 159 -14.38 10.90 5.06
C GLU A 159 -14.85 11.46 3.71
N THR A 160 -14.19 12.51 3.19
CA THR A 160 -14.53 13.13 1.91
C THR A 160 -13.29 13.42 1.06
N GLU A 161 -13.49 13.53 -0.26
CA GLU A 161 -12.44 13.88 -1.23
C GLU A 161 -11.75 15.19 -0.84
N GLU A 162 -12.51 16.22 -0.52
CA GLU A 162 -11.99 17.55 -0.20
C GLU A 162 -11.10 17.53 1.05
N LYS A 163 -11.55 16.80 2.10
CA LYS A 163 -10.74 16.64 3.33
C LYS A 163 -9.43 15.90 3.03
N LEU A 164 -9.49 14.85 2.19
CA LEU A 164 -8.29 14.11 1.79
C LEU A 164 -7.30 14.99 1.02
N LEU A 165 -7.78 15.72 0.01
CA LEU A 165 -6.95 16.59 -0.81
C LEU A 165 -6.31 17.72 0.01
N ARG A 166 -7.07 18.32 0.96
CA ARG A 166 -6.52 19.32 1.87
C ARG A 166 -5.38 18.74 2.71
N LYS A 167 -5.58 17.57 3.31
CA LYS A 167 -4.50 16.88 4.05
C LYS A 167 -3.30 16.59 3.16
N LEU A 168 -3.54 16.05 1.97
CA LEU A 168 -2.46 15.67 1.06
C LEU A 168 -1.62 16.89 0.63
N ARG A 169 -2.25 18.05 0.34
CA ARG A 169 -1.51 19.30 0.08
C ARG A 169 -0.67 19.71 1.29
N GLN A 170 -1.24 19.66 2.47
CA GLN A 170 -0.56 20.02 3.73
C GLN A 170 0.69 19.15 3.98
N TRP A 171 0.57 17.84 3.74
CA TRP A 171 1.69 16.91 3.85
C TRP A 171 2.73 17.11 2.74
N LYS A 172 2.28 17.30 1.49
CA LYS A 172 3.16 17.61 0.36
C LYS A 172 3.97 18.87 0.62
N ASP A 173 3.31 19.96 0.97
CA ASP A 173 3.95 21.25 1.23
C ASP A 173 4.95 21.15 2.40
N GLY A 174 4.58 20.44 3.47
CA GLY A 174 5.43 20.20 4.62
C GLY A 174 6.70 19.41 4.28
N PHE A 175 6.60 18.40 3.44
CA PHE A 175 7.74 17.62 2.96
C PHE A 175 8.61 18.40 1.97
N GLU A 176 8.00 19.05 0.97
CA GLU A 176 8.70 19.75 -0.09
C GLU A 176 9.41 21.00 0.41
N ALA A 177 8.88 21.68 1.42
CA ALA A 177 9.54 22.80 2.12
C ALA A 177 10.89 22.41 2.75
N LYS A 178 11.14 21.12 2.95
CA LYS A 178 12.39 20.58 3.51
C LYS A 178 13.14 19.67 2.53
N GLY A 179 12.80 19.71 1.25
CA GLY A 179 13.52 19.00 0.19
C GLY A 179 13.14 17.52 0.01
N LEU A 180 12.11 17.03 0.71
CA LEU A 180 11.53 15.71 0.47
C LEU A 180 10.40 15.84 -0.54
N LYS A 181 10.55 15.22 -1.70
CA LYS A 181 9.59 15.37 -2.80
C LYS A 181 8.59 14.24 -2.85
N VAL A 182 7.30 14.58 -3.00
CA VAL A 182 6.23 13.60 -3.22
C VAL A 182 6.25 13.11 -4.67
N ASN A 183 6.25 11.80 -4.84
CA ASN A 183 6.16 11.17 -6.15
C ASN A 183 4.70 11.09 -6.60
N VAL A 184 4.25 12.10 -7.33
CA VAL A 184 2.87 12.19 -7.84
C VAL A 184 2.50 10.98 -8.70
N GLY A 185 3.40 10.51 -9.56
CA GLY A 185 3.13 9.38 -10.46
C GLY A 185 2.86 8.06 -9.76
N LYS A 186 3.49 7.85 -8.60
CA LYS A 186 3.31 6.65 -7.77
C LYS A 186 2.25 6.83 -6.67
N THR A 187 1.97 8.06 -6.28
CA THR A 187 0.90 8.37 -5.32
C THR A 187 -0.45 8.00 -5.93
N LYS A 188 -1.25 7.24 -5.21
CA LYS A 188 -2.56 6.76 -5.68
C LYS A 188 -3.64 7.08 -4.67
N VAL A 189 -4.83 7.36 -5.19
CA VAL A 189 -6.02 7.60 -4.39
C VAL A 189 -6.97 6.40 -4.54
N MET A 190 -7.60 6.01 -3.45
CA MET A 190 -8.62 4.98 -3.44
C MET A 190 -9.86 5.50 -2.72
N ARG A 191 -11.01 5.33 -3.34
CA ARG A 191 -12.30 5.56 -2.70
C ARG A 191 -12.92 4.23 -2.32
N ASN A 192 -13.30 4.11 -1.07
CA ASN A 192 -14.09 2.99 -0.59
C ASN A 192 -15.42 2.94 -1.34
N VAL A 193 -15.73 1.81 -1.98
CA VAL A 193 -16.95 1.60 -2.75
C VAL A 193 -17.66 0.38 -2.18
N ASP A 194 -18.94 0.53 -1.79
CA ASP A 194 -19.76 -0.61 -1.40
C ASP A 194 -19.59 -1.76 -2.39
N GLY A 195 -19.11 -2.90 -1.90
CA GLY A 195 -18.87 -4.13 -2.68
C GLY A 195 -20.11 -4.72 -3.37
N THR A 196 -21.28 -4.09 -3.21
CA THR A 196 -22.50 -4.38 -3.98
C THR A 196 -22.35 -4.05 -5.48
N GLY A 197 -21.21 -3.50 -5.89
CA GLY A 197 -20.85 -3.15 -7.24
C GLY A 197 -19.75 -3.99 -7.91
N SER A 198 -19.14 -4.97 -7.23
CA SER A 198 -18.14 -5.83 -7.87
C SER A 198 -18.79 -6.70 -8.94
N LEU A 199 -18.39 -6.50 -10.19
CA LEU A 199 -18.81 -7.28 -11.35
C LEU A 199 -18.36 -8.77 -11.28
N LYS A 200 -17.60 -9.15 -10.24
CA LYS A 200 -16.93 -10.48 -10.16
C LYS A 200 -17.84 -11.61 -9.69
N ASP A 201 -18.96 -11.31 -8.99
CA ASP A 201 -19.94 -12.31 -8.54
C ASP A 201 -21.13 -12.49 -9.45
N ALA A 202 -21.21 -11.67 -10.47
CA ALA A 202 -22.22 -11.75 -11.50
C ALA A 202 -21.64 -12.52 -12.68
N GLY A 203 -21.99 -13.78 -12.90
CA GLY A 203 -21.52 -14.64 -14.00
C GLY A 203 -21.05 -13.92 -15.30
N LYS A 204 -20.70 -14.63 -16.35
CA LYS A 204 -20.04 -14.10 -17.56
C LYS A 204 -20.65 -12.79 -18.12
N TYR A 205 -21.94 -12.52 -17.81
CA TYR A 205 -22.66 -11.30 -18.22
C TYR A 205 -23.57 -10.81 -17.07
N PRO A 206 -23.16 -9.81 -16.26
CA PRO A 206 -23.97 -9.28 -15.17
C PRO A 206 -25.06 -8.32 -15.64
N CYS A 207 -26.24 -8.39 -15.00
CA CYS A 207 -27.32 -7.43 -15.22
C CYS A 207 -26.92 -6.03 -14.70
N SER A 208 -27.06 -4.98 -15.51
CA SER A 208 -26.72 -3.61 -15.10
C SER A 208 -27.57 -3.06 -13.95
N VAL A 209 -28.74 -3.65 -13.68
CA VAL A 209 -29.67 -3.20 -12.64
C VAL A 209 -29.43 -3.95 -11.32
N CYS A 210 -29.61 -5.30 -11.32
CA CYS A 210 -29.55 -6.10 -10.11
C CYS A 210 -28.22 -6.83 -9.86
N ARG A 211 -27.25 -6.70 -10.79
CA ARG A 211 -25.91 -7.29 -10.74
C ARG A 211 -25.82 -8.82 -10.79
N LYS A 212 -26.93 -9.54 -10.77
CA LYS A 212 -26.95 -11.00 -10.95
C LYS A 212 -26.65 -11.39 -12.38
N GLY A 213 -26.10 -12.58 -12.61
CA GLY A 213 -25.82 -13.10 -13.94
C GLY A 213 -27.07 -13.14 -14.82
N VAL A 214 -26.97 -12.68 -16.06
CA VAL A 214 -28.09 -12.70 -17.02
C VAL A 214 -28.19 -14.05 -17.74
N GLY A 215 -29.41 -14.56 -17.89
CA GLY A 215 -29.76 -15.73 -18.70
C GLY A 215 -30.31 -15.33 -20.05
N ARG A 216 -30.98 -16.29 -20.71
CA ARG A 216 -31.56 -16.12 -22.07
C ARG A 216 -32.62 -15.01 -22.16
N ASN A 217 -33.21 -14.59 -21.05
CA ASN A 217 -34.27 -13.59 -21.01
C ASN A 217 -33.72 -12.21 -20.58
N SER A 218 -32.83 -11.67 -21.40
CA SER A 218 -32.14 -10.41 -21.14
C SER A 218 -31.98 -9.59 -22.43
N ILE A 219 -31.79 -8.27 -22.28
CA ILE A 219 -31.62 -7.32 -23.38
C ILE A 219 -30.37 -6.48 -23.16
N LEU A 220 -29.70 -6.13 -24.25
CA LEU A 220 -28.52 -5.26 -24.23
C LEU A 220 -28.93 -3.79 -24.26
N CYS A 221 -28.44 -2.99 -23.35
CA CYS A 221 -28.66 -1.55 -23.39
C CYS A 221 -27.87 -0.92 -24.54
N SER A 222 -28.53 -0.16 -25.41
CA SER A 222 -27.92 0.51 -26.57
C SER A 222 -26.90 1.58 -26.15
N ARG A 223 -27.08 2.20 -24.97
CA ARG A 223 -26.23 3.31 -24.45
C ARG A 223 -25.01 2.82 -23.66
N CYS A 224 -25.20 2.02 -22.60
CA CYS A 224 -24.09 1.56 -21.76
C CYS A 224 -23.50 0.19 -22.16
N LYS A 225 -24.08 -0.46 -23.20
CA LYS A 225 -23.63 -1.78 -23.68
C LYS A 225 -23.61 -2.88 -22.62
N LEU A 226 -24.42 -2.77 -21.58
CA LEU A 226 -24.56 -3.76 -20.52
C LEU A 226 -25.86 -4.51 -20.64
N TRP A 227 -25.88 -5.78 -20.25
CA TRP A 227 -27.07 -6.63 -20.27
C TRP A 227 -28.01 -6.29 -19.12
N VAL A 228 -29.31 -6.46 -19.34
CA VAL A 228 -30.39 -6.24 -18.37
C VAL A 228 -31.40 -7.39 -18.44
N HIS A 229 -31.76 -7.99 -17.30
CA HIS A 229 -32.86 -8.95 -17.28
C HIS A 229 -34.16 -8.31 -17.79
N LYS A 230 -35.01 -9.05 -18.44
CA LYS A 230 -36.34 -8.58 -18.81
C LYS A 230 -37.12 -8.07 -17.61
N SER A 231 -37.07 -8.81 -16.47
CA SER A 231 -37.70 -8.40 -15.21
C SER A 231 -37.13 -7.09 -14.63
N CYS A 232 -35.82 -6.81 -14.84
CA CYS A 232 -35.16 -5.59 -14.37
C CYS A 232 -35.29 -4.43 -15.38
N SER A 233 -35.74 -4.69 -16.60
CA SER A 233 -35.90 -3.67 -17.65
C SER A 233 -37.20 -2.88 -17.53
N GLY A 234 -38.16 -3.35 -16.72
CA GLY A 234 -39.50 -2.76 -16.61
C GLY A 234 -40.38 -2.95 -17.88
N MET A 235 -39.91 -3.75 -18.85
CA MET A 235 -40.63 -3.93 -20.11
C MET A 235 -41.73 -5.01 -20.02
N LYS A 236 -42.92 -4.64 -20.41
CA LYS A 236 -44.07 -5.57 -20.55
C LYS A 236 -44.11 -6.30 -21.90
N ARG A 237 -43.43 -5.76 -22.94
CA ARG A 237 -43.39 -6.32 -24.32
C ARG A 237 -42.43 -7.51 -24.45
N GLN A 238 -42.54 -8.27 -25.55
CA GLN A 238 -41.56 -9.33 -25.86
C GLN A 238 -40.26 -8.72 -26.33
N LEU A 239 -39.13 -9.37 -25.98
CA LEU A 239 -37.77 -8.84 -26.29
C LEU A 239 -37.50 -8.82 -27.80
N LYS A 240 -38.23 -9.63 -28.59
CA LYS A 240 -38.07 -9.72 -30.04
C LYS A 240 -38.51 -8.45 -30.77
N ASP A 241 -39.39 -7.66 -30.15
CA ASP A 241 -40.04 -6.50 -30.79
C ASP A 241 -39.32 -5.18 -30.44
N VAL A 242 -38.13 -5.25 -29.87
CA VAL A 242 -37.41 -4.05 -29.38
C VAL A 242 -36.16 -3.84 -30.22
N SER A 243 -36.18 -2.84 -31.08
CA SER A 243 -35.05 -2.44 -31.95
C SER A 243 -33.94 -1.70 -31.20
N SER A 244 -34.28 -0.96 -30.15
CA SER A 244 -33.31 -0.31 -29.27
C SER A 244 -33.85 -0.22 -27.84
N PHE A 245 -32.97 -0.39 -26.85
CA PHE A 245 -33.34 -0.35 -25.44
C PHE A 245 -32.31 0.45 -24.61
N GLU A 246 -32.80 1.39 -23.85
CA GLU A 246 -32.00 2.05 -22.82
C GLU A 246 -32.44 1.60 -21.43
N CYS A 247 -31.48 1.17 -20.60
CA CYS A 247 -31.76 0.72 -19.24
C CYS A 247 -32.18 1.88 -18.32
N ILE A 248 -32.87 1.55 -17.23
CA ILE A 248 -33.37 2.54 -16.23
C ILE A 248 -32.25 3.46 -15.72
N LYS A 249 -31.03 2.93 -15.55
CA LYS A 249 -29.87 3.73 -15.16
C LYS A 249 -29.45 4.75 -16.21
N CYS A 250 -29.62 4.43 -17.50
CA CYS A 250 -29.29 5.35 -18.57
C CYS A 250 -30.44 6.36 -18.85
N LYS A 251 -31.69 5.96 -18.61
CA LYS A 251 -32.87 6.83 -18.72
C LYS A 251 -32.97 7.82 -17.57
N ASN A 252 -32.80 7.33 -16.36
CA ASN A 252 -32.78 8.15 -15.17
C ASN A 252 -31.35 8.67 -14.95
N ALA A 253 -30.82 9.42 -15.89
CA ALA A 253 -29.52 10.06 -15.76
C ALA A 253 -29.51 11.09 -14.60
N VAL A 254 -29.78 10.65 -13.40
CA VAL A 254 -29.06 11.10 -12.23
C VAL A 254 -27.64 10.66 -12.51
N VAL A 255 -26.78 11.61 -12.65
CA VAL A 255 -25.34 11.46 -12.83
C VAL A 255 -24.87 10.39 -11.84
N VAL A 256 -24.80 9.12 -12.29
CA VAL A 256 -23.82 8.22 -11.73
C VAL A 256 -22.53 8.89 -12.14
N THR A 257 -21.97 9.65 -11.21
CA THR A 257 -20.64 10.23 -11.37
C THR A 257 -19.80 9.16 -12.02
N ALA A 258 -19.40 9.40 -13.26
CA ALA A 258 -18.44 8.58 -13.97
C ALA A 258 -17.35 8.35 -12.93
N ARG A 259 -16.93 7.07 -12.70
CA ARG A 259 -15.86 6.79 -11.73
C ARG A 259 -14.76 7.72 -12.12
N LYS A 260 -14.45 8.69 -11.27
CA LYS A 260 -13.35 9.61 -11.51
C LYS A 260 -12.10 8.73 -11.58
N ASN A 261 -11.52 8.59 -12.75
CA ASN A 261 -10.27 7.85 -12.92
C ASN A 261 -9.10 8.62 -12.31
N SER A 262 -9.31 9.90 -11.99
CA SER A 262 -8.32 10.77 -11.38
C SER A 262 -8.98 11.82 -10.49
N VAL A 263 -8.23 12.30 -9.51
CA VAL A 263 -8.60 13.38 -8.58
C VAL A 263 -7.60 14.52 -8.76
N GLN A 264 -8.09 15.74 -8.90
CA GLN A 264 -7.25 16.92 -9.11
C GLN A 264 -6.67 17.42 -7.80
N LEU A 265 -5.36 17.32 -7.65
CA LEU A 265 -4.65 17.82 -6.47
C LEU A 265 -4.36 19.32 -6.58
N GLU A 266 -3.83 19.77 -7.73
CA GLU A 266 -3.51 21.15 -8.09
C GLU A 266 -3.92 21.39 -9.55
N GLN A 267 -3.79 22.65 -10.07
CA GLN A 267 -4.25 23.01 -11.42
C GLN A 267 -3.74 22.03 -12.51
N ASP A 268 -2.47 21.59 -12.39
CA ASP A 268 -1.82 20.70 -13.39
C ASP A 268 -1.45 19.32 -12.83
N VAL A 269 -1.87 19.01 -11.60
CA VAL A 269 -1.49 17.77 -10.92
C VAL A 269 -2.71 16.92 -10.62
N ALA A 270 -2.88 15.82 -11.35
CA ALA A 270 -3.92 14.83 -11.13
C ALA A 270 -3.34 13.53 -10.57
N LEU A 271 -4.05 12.93 -9.62
CA LEU A 271 -3.71 11.64 -9.01
C LEU A 271 -4.65 10.57 -9.53
N ASP A 272 -4.10 9.41 -9.87
CA ASP A 272 -4.90 8.28 -10.33
C ASP A 272 -5.75 7.70 -9.20
N CYS A 273 -7.02 7.45 -9.49
CA CYS A 273 -7.90 6.67 -8.63
C CYS A 273 -7.78 5.19 -8.98
N VAL A 274 -7.48 4.37 -7.97
CA VAL A 274 -7.30 2.92 -8.13
C VAL A 274 -8.35 2.12 -7.37
N GLU A 275 -8.72 0.96 -7.91
CA GLU A 275 -9.61 0.01 -7.23
C GLU A 275 -8.84 -0.97 -6.35
N VAL A 276 -7.56 -1.18 -6.64
CA VAL A 276 -6.68 -2.10 -5.92
C VAL A 276 -5.30 -1.47 -5.81
N PHE A 277 -4.72 -1.52 -4.63
CA PHE A 277 -3.38 -1.00 -4.35
C PHE A 277 -2.57 -2.00 -3.52
N CYS A 278 -1.28 -2.11 -3.81
CA CYS A 278 -0.35 -2.90 -3.02
C CYS A 278 0.23 -2.03 -1.90
N TYR A 279 -0.28 -2.20 -0.68
CA TYR A 279 0.20 -1.48 0.50
C TYR A 279 1.01 -2.41 1.40
N LEU A 280 2.26 -2.07 1.65
CA LEU A 280 3.22 -2.86 2.47
C LEU A 280 3.26 -4.35 2.08
N GLY A 281 3.18 -4.62 0.79
CA GLY A 281 3.19 -5.97 0.24
C GLY A 281 1.86 -6.70 0.28
N ASP A 282 0.79 -6.18 0.86
CA ASP A 282 -0.56 -6.75 0.81
C ASP A 282 -1.48 -5.95 -0.13
N MET A 283 -2.51 -6.59 -0.67
CA MET A 283 -3.41 -5.96 -1.63
C MET A 283 -4.65 -5.41 -0.91
N ILE A 284 -4.86 -4.11 -0.99
CA ILE A 284 -6.06 -3.43 -0.52
C ILE A 284 -7.01 -3.22 -1.71
N GLU A 285 -8.27 -3.62 -1.58
CA GLU A 285 -9.32 -3.45 -2.60
C GLU A 285 -10.32 -2.38 -2.14
N ALA A 286 -10.77 -1.50 -3.04
CA ALA A 286 -11.74 -0.44 -2.73
C ALA A 286 -13.07 -0.99 -2.18
N GLY A 287 -13.46 -2.18 -2.57
CA GLY A 287 -14.64 -2.89 -2.06
C GLY A 287 -14.44 -3.63 -0.73
N GLY A 288 -13.28 -3.52 -0.11
CA GLY A 288 -12.93 -4.31 1.08
C GLY A 288 -12.70 -5.78 0.80
N GLY A 289 -12.56 -6.58 1.86
CA GLY A 289 -12.33 -8.02 1.72
C GLY A 289 -10.87 -8.38 1.45
N ALA A 290 -10.63 -9.67 1.17
CA ALA A 290 -9.29 -10.23 0.93
C ALA A 290 -9.18 -11.00 -0.41
N GLY A 291 -10.10 -10.78 -1.32
CA GLY A 291 -10.18 -11.54 -2.57
C GLY A 291 -8.93 -11.42 -3.43
N GLU A 292 -8.44 -10.22 -3.68
CA GLU A 292 -7.24 -9.98 -4.48
C GLU A 292 -5.97 -10.32 -3.68
N ALA A 293 -5.93 -10.01 -2.38
CA ALA A 293 -4.83 -10.37 -1.49
C ALA A 293 -4.59 -11.89 -1.54
N SER A 294 -5.62 -12.70 -1.30
CA SER A 294 -5.52 -14.17 -1.34
C SER A 294 -5.08 -14.70 -2.72
N ARG A 295 -5.55 -14.10 -3.83
CA ARG A 295 -5.13 -14.47 -5.20
C ARG A 295 -3.65 -14.18 -5.43
N VAL A 296 -3.20 -13.00 -5.08
CA VAL A 296 -1.80 -12.59 -5.26
C VAL A 296 -0.88 -13.47 -4.41
N ARG A 297 -1.25 -13.73 -3.15
CA ARG A 297 -0.46 -14.58 -2.26
C ARG A 297 -0.35 -16.01 -2.74
N VAL A 298 -1.42 -16.61 -3.24
CA VAL A 298 -1.36 -17.92 -3.88
C VAL A 298 -0.41 -17.91 -5.08
N ARG A 299 -0.46 -16.88 -5.92
CA ARG A 299 0.47 -16.74 -7.06
C ARG A 299 1.93 -16.63 -6.61
N CYS A 300 2.21 -15.83 -5.58
CA CYS A 300 3.55 -15.68 -5.01
C CYS A 300 4.04 -17.00 -4.39
N ALA A 301 3.17 -17.72 -3.67
CA ALA A 301 3.49 -19.01 -3.09
C ALA A 301 3.83 -20.07 -4.18
N TRP A 302 3.08 -20.10 -5.28
CA TRP A 302 3.40 -20.97 -6.42
C TRP A 302 4.74 -20.61 -7.07
N LYS A 303 5.06 -19.32 -7.19
CA LYS A 303 6.38 -18.89 -7.69
C LYS A 303 7.49 -19.41 -6.77
N LYS A 304 7.34 -19.23 -5.45
CA LYS A 304 8.31 -19.68 -4.46
C LYS A 304 8.43 -21.21 -4.40
N PHE A 305 7.31 -21.93 -4.52
CA PHE A 305 7.30 -23.38 -4.58
C PHE A 305 8.08 -23.90 -5.79
N ARG A 306 7.88 -23.33 -6.99
CA ARG A 306 8.63 -23.72 -8.19
C ARG A 306 10.12 -23.45 -8.07
N GLU A 307 10.51 -22.34 -7.46
CA GLU A 307 11.91 -21.99 -7.18
C GLU A 307 12.56 -23.03 -6.27
N LEU A 308 11.83 -23.54 -5.28
CA LEU A 308 12.30 -24.52 -4.31
C LEU A 308 12.05 -25.99 -4.73
N SER A 309 11.38 -26.21 -5.83
CA SER A 309 11.02 -27.55 -6.33
C SER A 309 12.22 -28.49 -6.41
N PRO A 310 13.41 -28.09 -6.91
CA PRO A 310 14.58 -29.00 -6.94
C PRO A 310 14.96 -29.55 -5.57
N ILE A 311 14.78 -28.78 -4.50
CA ILE A 311 15.07 -29.20 -3.13
C ILE A 311 13.91 -30.02 -2.55
N LEU A 312 12.67 -29.56 -2.78
CA LEU A 312 11.46 -30.19 -2.23
C LEU A 312 11.19 -31.60 -2.84
N THR A 313 11.61 -31.82 -4.09
CA THR A 313 11.41 -33.11 -4.80
C THR A 313 12.63 -34.03 -4.74
N THR A 314 13.78 -33.58 -4.22
CA THR A 314 14.99 -34.44 -4.14
C THR A 314 14.75 -35.66 -3.26
N ARG A 315 15.28 -36.83 -3.69
CA ARG A 315 15.17 -38.09 -2.94
C ARG A 315 16.05 -38.14 -1.70
N GLY A 316 17.13 -37.33 -1.65
CA GLY A 316 18.10 -37.33 -0.54
C GLY A 316 17.68 -36.54 0.70
N ALA A 317 16.62 -35.72 0.64
CA ALA A 317 16.18 -34.93 1.77
C ALA A 317 15.04 -35.60 2.54
N SER A 318 15.13 -35.60 3.88
CA SER A 318 14.07 -36.16 4.73
C SER A 318 12.77 -35.35 4.61
N TRP A 319 11.63 -36.01 4.81
CA TRP A 319 10.31 -35.35 4.83
C TRP A 319 10.21 -34.22 5.88
N LYS A 320 10.88 -34.41 7.01
CA LYS A 320 10.96 -33.39 8.07
C LYS A 320 11.64 -32.09 7.58
N LEU A 321 12.76 -32.24 6.84
CA LEU A 321 13.47 -31.10 6.26
C LEU A 321 12.64 -30.43 5.16
N LYS A 322 12.04 -31.18 4.25
CA LYS A 322 11.15 -30.68 3.21
C LYS A 322 9.96 -29.90 3.81
N GLY A 323 9.31 -30.45 4.85
CA GLY A 323 8.23 -29.83 5.57
C GLY A 323 8.65 -28.52 6.23
N LYS A 324 9.85 -28.45 6.82
CA LYS A 324 10.40 -27.22 7.40
C LYS A 324 10.66 -26.16 6.32
N ILE A 325 11.28 -26.51 5.20
CA ILE A 325 11.54 -25.61 4.07
C ILE A 325 10.20 -25.09 3.51
N TYR A 326 9.24 -25.99 3.27
CA TYR A 326 7.92 -25.62 2.78
C TYR A 326 7.22 -24.62 3.74
N SER A 327 7.17 -24.96 5.03
CA SER A 327 6.52 -24.13 6.04
C SER A 327 7.17 -22.74 6.16
N THR A 328 8.51 -22.70 6.18
CA THR A 328 9.25 -21.46 6.37
C THR A 328 9.25 -20.56 5.12
N CYS A 329 9.35 -21.16 3.92
CA CYS A 329 9.58 -20.39 2.70
C CYS A 329 8.35 -20.27 1.80
N VAL A 330 7.46 -21.27 1.75
CA VAL A 330 6.29 -21.25 0.85
C VAL A 330 5.03 -20.83 1.58
N ARG A 331 4.73 -21.51 2.72
CA ARG A 331 3.54 -21.20 3.50
C ARG A 331 3.58 -19.78 4.05
N SER A 332 4.72 -19.31 4.55
CA SER A 332 4.89 -17.93 5.04
C SER A 332 4.59 -16.88 3.97
N VAL A 333 4.99 -17.11 2.73
CA VAL A 333 4.64 -16.25 1.59
C VAL A 333 3.15 -16.28 1.30
N MET A 334 2.51 -17.46 1.39
CA MET A 334 1.08 -17.63 1.12
C MET A 334 0.20 -16.97 2.18
N THR A 335 0.63 -16.96 3.44
CA THR A 335 -0.13 -16.46 4.58
C THR A 335 0.27 -15.05 5.03
N TYR A 336 1.22 -14.40 4.35
CA TYR A 336 1.64 -13.04 4.72
C TYR A 336 0.45 -12.08 4.71
N GLY A 337 0.22 -11.37 5.82
CA GLY A 337 -0.87 -10.43 6.01
C GLY A 337 -2.24 -11.07 6.26
N SER A 338 -2.34 -12.42 6.24
CA SER A 338 -3.62 -13.12 6.39
C SER A 338 -4.31 -12.89 7.74
N GLU A 339 -3.57 -12.54 8.78
CA GLU A 339 -4.07 -12.15 10.09
C GLU A 339 -4.89 -10.84 10.07
N THR A 340 -4.74 -10.04 9.01
CA THR A 340 -5.48 -8.79 8.82
C THR A 340 -6.72 -8.95 7.93
N TRP A 341 -6.91 -10.13 7.33
CA TRP A 341 -7.93 -10.32 6.30
C TRP A 341 -9.32 -10.58 6.89
N PRO A 342 -10.36 -9.89 6.40
CA PRO A 342 -11.74 -10.30 6.63
C PRO A 342 -12.02 -11.55 5.78
N MET A 343 -11.64 -12.72 6.33
CA MET A 343 -11.56 -13.99 5.62
C MET A 343 -12.96 -14.54 5.26
N LYS A 344 -13.27 -14.61 3.97
CA LYS A 344 -14.45 -15.27 3.44
C LYS A 344 -14.17 -16.76 3.19
N VAL A 345 -15.22 -17.57 3.15
CA VAL A 345 -15.13 -19.02 2.89
C VAL A 345 -14.38 -19.30 1.56
N GLU A 346 -14.64 -18.51 0.53
CA GLU A 346 -14.01 -18.64 -0.77
C GLU A 346 -12.51 -18.39 -0.75
N ASP A 347 -12.05 -17.40 0.03
CA ASP A 347 -10.65 -17.06 0.19
C ASP A 347 -9.89 -18.18 0.92
N ARG A 348 -10.49 -18.67 2.01
CA ARG A 348 -9.98 -19.82 2.75
C ARG A 348 -9.85 -21.05 1.85
N GLN A 349 -10.92 -21.40 1.12
CA GLN A 349 -10.91 -22.55 0.19
C GLN A 349 -9.85 -22.40 -0.91
N ARG A 350 -9.59 -21.17 -1.37
CA ARG A 350 -8.53 -20.89 -2.37
C ARG A 350 -7.15 -21.21 -1.81
N LEU A 351 -6.86 -20.77 -0.60
CA LEU A 351 -5.57 -21.06 0.07
C LEU A 351 -5.42 -22.57 0.33
N GLU A 352 -6.43 -23.22 0.89
CA GLU A 352 -6.41 -24.66 1.16
C GLU A 352 -6.23 -25.51 -0.11
N ARG A 353 -6.90 -25.14 -1.21
CA ARG A 353 -6.72 -25.84 -2.50
C ARG A 353 -5.30 -25.70 -3.02
N ALA A 354 -4.75 -24.46 -2.99
CA ALA A 354 -3.38 -24.21 -3.41
C ALA A 354 -2.36 -25.03 -2.59
N GLU A 355 -2.53 -25.06 -1.27
CA GLU A 355 -1.66 -25.83 -0.37
C GLU A 355 -1.74 -27.33 -0.65
N ARG A 356 -2.95 -27.89 -0.75
CA ARG A 356 -3.14 -29.32 -1.08
C ARG A 356 -2.48 -29.71 -2.41
N MET A 357 -2.51 -28.82 -3.40
CA MET A 357 -1.86 -29.09 -4.70
C MET A 357 -0.33 -29.03 -4.63
N MET A 358 0.24 -28.24 -3.73
CA MET A 358 1.70 -28.15 -3.53
C MET A 358 2.27 -29.32 -2.71
N VAL A 359 1.47 -29.90 -1.82
CA VAL A 359 1.91 -30.94 -0.88
C VAL A 359 1.69 -32.36 -1.44
N ARG A 360 0.84 -32.51 -2.45
CA ARG A 360 0.68 -33.77 -3.19
C ARG A 360 1.82 -34.02 -4.18
#